data_afb1ed86d2c80bb4836d71e8fc90f859
#
_entry.id   afb1ed86d2c80bb4836d71e8fc90f859
#
_cell.length_a   1.000
_cell.length_b   1.000
_cell.length_c   1.000
_cell.angle_alpha   90.00
_cell.angle_beta   90.00
_cell.angle_gamma   90.00
#
_symmetry.space_group_name_H-M   'P 1'
#
loop_
_entity.id
_entity.type
_entity.pdbx_description
1 polymer ?
#
loop_
_entity_poly.entity_id
_entity_poly.type
_entity_poly.pdbx_seq_one_letter_code
_entity_poly.pdbx_strand_id
1 'polypeptide(L)'
;MLAGSLYLPGSPGASSYPTVVICHGIPSGTTTPGDPGYPALAGQISHQGFLCVHFNFRGCGQSGGNFDILGWTEDLKAIIDYLWEMPEVDHKRLVLLGFSGGAAVSVYAATRDNRVAAVAACACPAGFAPLADAGNLSGSLKYFRSIGIIRDEKFPRNPENWLEGFRQVSPIKDIARIAPRPLLLVQGSRDDVVAPTDGKRLFEEAREPKRLVMIEGAGHRLRLEERAMAEVTGWLDAFTSSF
;
A
#
# COMPACT_ATOMS: atom_id res chain seq x y z
N MET A 1 -0.40 -15.36 11.38
CA MET A 1 -1.12 -15.80 10.16
C MET A 1 -1.69 -14.56 9.49
N LEU A 2 -1.49 -14.42 8.17
CA LEU A 2 -2.11 -13.38 7.33
C LEU A 2 -3.26 -14.00 6.56
N ALA A 3 -4.34 -13.24 6.40
CA ALA A 3 -5.51 -13.61 5.62
C ALA A 3 -5.56 -12.76 4.34
N GLY A 4 -5.83 -13.40 3.21
CA GLY A 4 -5.89 -12.73 1.91
C GLY A 4 -6.55 -13.60 0.85
N SER A 5 -6.66 -13.05 -0.34
CA SER A 5 -7.20 -13.73 -1.53
C SER A 5 -6.31 -13.46 -2.73
N LEU A 6 -6.18 -14.48 -3.56
CA LEU A 6 -5.45 -14.43 -4.81
C LEU A 6 -6.47 -14.56 -5.95
N TYR A 7 -6.34 -13.71 -6.93
CA TYR A 7 -7.20 -13.63 -8.11
C TYR A 7 -6.34 -13.91 -9.35
N LEU A 8 -6.64 -15.00 -10.04
CA LEU A 8 -6.00 -15.33 -11.31
C LEU A 8 -6.76 -14.68 -12.47
N PRO A 9 -6.07 -14.25 -13.53
CA PRO A 9 -6.73 -13.78 -14.75
C PRO A 9 -7.59 -14.88 -15.37
N GLY A 10 -8.75 -14.50 -15.89
CA GLY A 10 -9.69 -15.45 -16.50
C GLY A 10 -9.26 -16.02 -17.85
N SER A 11 -8.17 -15.53 -18.45
CA SER A 11 -7.68 -16.01 -19.77
C SER A 11 -6.63 -17.11 -19.55
N PRO A 12 -6.96 -18.40 -19.79
CA PRO A 12 -5.97 -19.47 -19.76
C PRO A 12 -5.03 -19.36 -20.96
N GLY A 13 -3.72 -19.42 -20.73
CA GLY A 13 -2.76 -19.49 -21.85
C GLY A 13 -1.36 -18.93 -21.56
N ALA A 14 -1.20 -18.08 -20.58
CA ALA A 14 0.14 -17.64 -20.17
C ALA A 14 0.71 -18.57 -19.09
N SER A 15 2.02 -18.85 -19.16
CA SER A 15 2.72 -19.63 -18.12
C SER A 15 2.91 -18.85 -16.83
N SER A 16 2.93 -17.51 -16.91
CA SER A 16 3.02 -16.60 -15.76
C SER A 16 2.36 -15.25 -16.09
N TYR A 17 1.97 -14.51 -15.06
CA TYR A 17 1.22 -13.27 -15.17
C TYR A 17 1.93 -12.11 -14.48
N PRO A 18 1.86 -10.88 -15.03
CA PRO A 18 2.23 -9.71 -14.27
C PRO A 18 1.39 -9.67 -12.99
N THR A 19 2.02 -9.34 -11.87
CA THR A 19 1.42 -9.53 -10.55
C THR A 19 1.29 -8.20 -9.82
N VAL A 20 0.11 -7.94 -9.26
CA VAL A 20 -0.18 -6.76 -8.44
C VAL A 20 -0.48 -7.19 -7.01
N VAL A 21 0.26 -6.63 -6.04
CA VAL A 21 -0.01 -6.78 -4.60
C VAL A 21 -0.68 -5.51 -4.10
N ILE A 22 -1.92 -5.63 -3.65
CA ILE A 22 -2.68 -4.51 -3.08
C ILE A 22 -2.43 -4.40 -1.59
N CYS A 23 -1.88 -3.25 -1.17
CA CYS A 23 -1.56 -2.91 0.20
C CYS A 23 -2.55 -1.86 0.72
N HIS A 24 -3.49 -2.26 1.60
CA HIS A 24 -4.50 -1.37 2.15
C HIS A 24 -3.94 -0.33 3.11
N GLY A 25 -4.65 0.78 3.32
CA GLY A 25 -4.31 1.81 4.30
C GLY A 25 -4.62 1.40 5.75
N ILE A 26 -4.22 2.25 6.70
CA ILE A 26 -4.61 2.11 8.11
C ILE A 26 -6.14 2.30 8.18
N PRO A 27 -6.89 1.33 8.77
CA PRO A 27 -8.33 1.46 8.91
C PRO A 27 -8.73 2.68 9.73
N SER A 28 -9.79 3.37 9.30
CA SER A 28 -10.35 4.53 10.03
C SER A 28 -11.46 4.16 11.03
N GLY A 29 -11.82 2.89 11.12
CA GLY A 29 -12.96 2.43 11.94
C GLY A 29 -14.33 2.81 11.37
N THR A 30 -14.40 3.54 10.26
CA THR A 30 -15.65 3.90 9.59
C THR A 30 -15.86 3.06 8.33
N THR A 31 -17.08 2.58 8.13
CA THR A 31 -17.49 1.91 6.90
C THR A 31 -18.15 2.91 5.96
N THR A 32 -17.93 2.77 4.66
CA THR A 32 -18.65 3.53 3.63
C THR A 32 -19.74 2.63 3.07
N PRO A 33 -21.03 3.01 3.18
CA PRO A 33 -22.10 2.24 2.56
C PRO A 33 -21.85 2.04 1.07
N GLY A 34 -22.00 0.81 0.58
CA GLY A 34 -21.78 0.47 -0.83
C GLY A 34 -20.31 0.33 -1.24
N ASP A 35 -19.36 0.44 -0.31
CA ASP A 35 -17.94 0.18 -0.60
C ASP A 35 -17.71 -1.31 -0.85
N PRO A 36 -17.35 -1.73 -2.09
CA PRO A 36 -17.14 -3.13 -2.42
C PRO A 36 -15.82 -3.70 -1.88
N GLY A 37 -14.97 -2.86 -1.28
CA GLY A 37 -13.71 -3.25 -0.66
C GLY A 37 -12.56 -3.51 -1.63
N TYR A 38 -11.42 -3.86 -1.07
CA TYR A 38 -10.22 -4.24 -1.83
C TYR A 38 -10.39 -5.55 -2.64
N PRO A 39 -11.20 -6.54 -2.20
CA PRO A 39 -11.49 -7.72 -3.00
C PRO A 39 -12.09 -7.40 -4.37
N ALA A 40 -12.98 -6.42 -4.46
CA ALA A 40 -13.56 -6.02 -5.74
C ALA A 40 -12.53 -5.34 -6.66
N LEU A 41 -11.66 -4.47 -6.10
CA LEU A 41 -10.55 -3.89 -6.86
C LEU A 41 -9.59 -4.98 -7.37
N ALA A 42 -9.26 -5.97 -6.54
CA ALA A 42 -8.42 -7.09 -6.95
C ALA A 42 -9.05 -7.90 -8.10
N GLY A 43 -10.35 -8.16 -8.04
CA GLY A 43 -11.10 -8.78 -9.12
C GLY A 43 -11.07 -7.96 -10.41
N GLN A 44 -11.27 -6.63 -10.33
CA GLN A 44 -11.19 -5.74 -11.50
C GLN A 44 -9.81 -5.76 -12.15
N ILE A 45 -8.74 -5.66 -11.37
CA ILE A 45 -7.36 -5.73 -11.88
C ILE A 45 -7.08 -7.11 -12.48
N SER A 46 -7.59 -8.18 -11.88
CA SER A 46 -7.38 -9.52 -12.43
C SER A 46 -8.06 -9.74 -13.79
N HIS A 47 -9.23 -9.13 -14.00
CA HIS A 47 -9.89 -9.15 -15.32
C HIS A 47 -9.09 -8.43 -16.42
N GLN A 48 -8.15 -7.57 -16.05
CA GLN A 48 -7.23 -6.89 -16.99
C GLN A 48 -5.98 -7.74 -17.31
N GLY A 49 -5.91 -8.97 -16.83
CA GLY A 49 -4.81 -9.88 -17.15
C GLY A 49 -3.71 -9.97 -16.11
N PHE A 50 -3.91 -9.41 -14.92
CA PHE A 50 -2.96 -9.48 -13.81
C PHE A 50 -3.30 -10.61 -12.83
N LEU A 51 -2.30 -11.32 -12.33
CA LEU A 51 -2.44 -12.00 -11.07
C LEU A 51 -2.52 -10.93 -9.98
N CYS A 52 -3.60 -10.92 -9.20
CA CYS A 52 -3.79 -9.89 -8.17
C CYS A 52 -3.92 -10.50 -6.78
N VAL A 53 -3.20 -9.96 -5.82
CA VAL A 53 -3.28 -10.36 -4.42
C VAL A 53 -3.77 -9.20 -3.59
N HIS A 54 -4.79 -9.46 -2.79
CA HIS A 54 -5.23 -8.61 -1.70
C HIS A 54 -5.11 -9.39 -0.39
N PHE A 55 -4.53 -8.76 0.63
CA PHE A 55 -4.39 -9.36 1.96
C PHE A 55 -4.62 -8.31 3.05
N ASN A 56 -4.89 -8.77 4.26
CA ASN A 56 -4.97 -7.91 5.43
C ASN A 56 -3.63 -7.94 6.17
N PHE A 57 -3.06 -6.78 6.44
CA PHE A 57 -1.91 -6.65 7.33
C PHE A 57 -2.26 -7.10 8.76
N ARG A 58 -1.24 -7.46 9.57
CA ARG A 58 -1.42 -7.80 10.98
C ARG A 58 -2.26 -6.76 11.72
N GLY A 59 -3.13 -7.23 12.59
CA GLY A 59 -4.09 -6.41 13.31
C GLY A 59 -5.36 -6.07 12.52
N CYS A 60 -5.39 -6.24 11.19
CA CYS A 60 -6.52 -5.86 10.34
C CYS A 60 -7.31 -7.07 9.85
N GLY A 61 -8.62 -6.87 9.64
CA GLY A 61 -9.53 -7.88 9.09
C GLY A 61 -9.40 -9.22 9.81
N GLN A 62 -9.21 -10.30 9.03
CA GLN A 62 -9.04 -11.67 9.53
C GLN A 62 -7.58 -12.04 9.83
N SER A 63 -6.61 -11.15 9.60
CA SER A 63 -5.22 -11.39 9.98
C SER A 63 -5.02 -11.31 11.48
N GLY A 64 -4.13 -12.14 12.00
CA GLY A 64 -3.75 -12.14 13.42
C GLY A 64 -2.88 -10.94 13.80
N GLY A 65 -2.48 -10.88 15.09
CA GLY A 65 -1.58 -9.88 15.61
C GLY A 65 -2.22 -8.54 15.93
N ASN A 66 -1.38 -7.52 16.07
CA ASN A 66 -1.76 -6.15 16.39
C ASN A 66 -1.13 -5.20 15.37
N PHE A 67 -1.74 -4.03 15.19
CA PHE A 67 -1.22 -2.99 14.30
C PHE A 67 0.18 -2.55 14.70
N ASP A 68 1.10 -2.74 13.79
CA ASP A 68 2.49 -2.33 13.88
C ASP A 68 2.98 -1.98 12.47
N ILE A 69 3.30 -0.71 12.25
CA ILE A 69 3.65 -0.25 10.89
C ILE A 69 4.95 -0.88 10.38
N LEU A 70 5.91 -1.12 11.25
CA LEU A 70 7.14 -1.83 10.87
C LEU A 70 6.85 -3.32 10.63
N GLY A 71 6.00 -3.93 11.46
CA GLY A 71 5.49 -5.28 11.25
C GLY A 71 4.74 -5.45 9.93
N TRP A 72 4.06 -4.41 9.43
CA TRP A 72 3.43 -4.43 8.11
C TRP A 72 4.46 -4.58 6.98
N THR A 73 5.67 -4.06 7.14
CA THR A 73 6.73 -4.25 6.15
C THR A 73 7.21 -5.71 6.09
N GLU A 74 7.22 -6.40 7.24
CA GLU A 74 7.50 -7.84 7.31
C GLU A 74 6.37 -8.69 6.73
N ASP A 75 5.12 -8.28 6.96
CA ASP A 75 3.95 -8.93 6.37
C ASP A 75 4.00 -8.86 4.84
N LEU A 76 4.29 -7.67 4.29
CA LEU A 76 4.43 -7.48 2.85
C LEU A 76 5.59 -8.30 2.28
N LYS A 77 6.73 -8.34 2.99
CA LYS A 77 7.85 -9.20 2.61
C LYS A 77 7.43 -10.67 2.55
N ALA A 78 6.70 -11.16 3.54
CA ALA A 78 6.21 -12.54 3.56
C ALA A 78 5.25 -12.84 2.38
N ILE A 79 4.41 -11.89 1.99
CA ILE A 79 3.56 -12.01 0.79
C ILE A 79 4.41 -12.07 -0.48
N ILE A 80 5.43 -11.21 -0.60
CA ILE A 80 6.35 -11.23 -1.74
C ILE A 80 7.11 -12.56 -1.79
N ASP A 81 7.60 -13.06 -0.65
CA ASP A 81 8.29 -14.36 -0.55
C ASP A 81 7.37 -15.49 -1.02
N TYR A 82 6.12 -15.51 -0.56
CA TYR A 82 5.13 -16.51 -0.97
C TYR A 82 4.85 -16.48 -2.49
N LEU A 83 4.65 -15.28 -3.03
CA LEU A 83 4.39 -15.10 -4.45
C LEU A 83 5.59 -15.48 -5.32
N TRP A 84 6.79 -15.27 -4.84
CA TRP A 84 8.01 -15.59 -5.57
C TRP A 84 8.21 -17.09 -5.81
N GLU A 85 7.61 -17.94 -4.99
CA GLU A 85 7.62 -19.40 -5.15
C GLU A 85 6.52 -19.91 -6.10
N MET A 86 5.60 -19.03 -6.54
CA MET A 86 4.48 -19.43 -7.40
C MET A 86 4.89 -19.40 -8.88
N PRO A 87 4.68 -20.49 -9.64
CA PRO A 87 5.02 -20.52 -11.06
C PRO A 87 4.17 -19.58 -11.93
N GLU A 88 2.99 -19.18 -11.45
CA GLU A 88 2.10 -18.24 -12.11
C GLU A 88 2.56 -16.78 -12.02
N VAL A 89 3.55 -16.46 -11.18
CA VAL A 89 4.07 -15.10 -10.97
C VAL A 89 5.16 -14.79 -11.98
N ASP A 90 4.98 -13.71 -12.75
CA ASP A 90 6.07 -13.18 -13.57
C ASP A 90 7.03 -12.35 -12.69
N HIS A 91 8.19 -12.92 -12.46
CA HIS A 91 9.24 -12.33 -11.60
C HIS A 91 9.79 -10.99 -12.11
N LYS A 92 9.53 -10.61 -13.36
CA LYS A 92 9.94 -9.31 -13.92
C LYS A 92 8.89 -8.23 -13.74
N ARG A 93 7.64 -8.62 -13.43
CA ARG A 93 6.49 -7.71 -13.42
C ARG A 93 5.67 -7.78 -12.13
N LEU A 94 6.35 -7.78 -10.96
CA LEU A 94 5.70 -7.69 -9.65
C LEU A 94 5.58 -6.21 -9.24
N VAL A 95 4.35 -5.73 -9.08
CA VAL A 95 4.01 -4.34 -8.77
C VAL A 95 3.35 -4.25 -7.40
N LEU A 96 3.72 -3.25 -6.61
CA LEU A 96 3.01 -2.89 -5.38
C LEU A 96 2.04 -1.75 -5.66
N LEU A 97 0.76 -1.94 -5.32
CA LEU A 97 -0.28 -0.93 -5.33
C LEU A 97 -0.69 -0.62 -3.89
N GLY A 98 -0.19 0.47 -3.35
CA GLY A 98 -0.43 0.87 -1.98
C GLY A 98 -1.39 2.04 -1.83
N PHE A 99 -2.18 2.05 -0.74
CA PHE A 99 -3.08 3.12 -0.37
C PHE A 99 -2.74 3.65 1.02
N SER A 100 -2.57 4.97 1.18
CA SER A 100 -2.30 5.61 2.47
C SER A 100 -1.12 4.96 3.22
N GLY A 101 -1.31 4.46 4.43
CA GLY A 101 -0.29 3.71 5.17
C GLY A 101 0.28 2.52 4.41
N GLY A 102 -0.54 1.81 3.62
CA GLY A 102 -0.08 0.72 2.74
C GLY A 102 0.82 1.22 1.61
N ALA A 103 0.60 2.46 1.11
CA ALA A 103 1.51 3.08 0.15
C ALA A 103 2.88 3.37 0.77
N ALA A 104 2.91 3.87 2.01
CA ALA A 104 4.16 4.10 2.73
C ALA A 104 4.94 2.79 2.95
N VAL A 105 4.25 1.71 3.33
CA VAL A 105 4.83 0.37 3.47
C VAL A 105 5.34 -0.16 2.13
N SER A 106 4.61 0.08 1.03
CA SER A 106 5.02 -0.31 -0.33
C SER A 106 6.30 0.40 -0.76
N VAL A 107 6.42 1.71 -0.52
CA VAL A 107 7.65 2.49 -0.77
C VAL A 107 8.81 1.92 0.06
N TYR A 108 8.61 1.69 1.35
CA TYR A 108 9.63 1.14 2.23
C TYR A 108 10.12 -0.23 1.75
N ALA A 109 9.20 -1.15 1.44
CA ALA A 109 9.50 -2.49 0.97
C ALA A 109 10.24 -2.47 -0.38
N ALA A 110 9.74 -1.70 -1.35
CA ALA A 110 10.34 -1.60 -2.67
C ALA A 110 11.80 -1.14 -2.63
N THR A 111 12.17 -0.26 -1.70
CA THR A 111 13.56 0.21 -1.59
C THR A 111 14.51 -0.80 -0.94
N ARG A 112 14.00 -1.91 -0.42
CA ARG A 112 14.74 -2.97 0.26
C ARG A 112 14.60 -4.34 -0.40
N ASP A 113 13.69 -4.45 -1.38
CA ASP A 113 13.44 -5.68 -2.11
C ASP A 113 13.44 -5.42 -3.64
N ASN A 114 14.47 -5.90 -4.30
CA ASN A 114 14.66 -5.69 -5.75
C ASN A 114 13.73 -6.56 -6.62
N ARG A 115 12.93 -7.45 -6.03
CA ARG A 115 11.90 -8.23 -6.72
C ARG A 115 10.70 -7.36 -7.11
N VAL A 116 10.51 -6.24 -6.43
CA VAL A 116 9.47 -5.26 -6.79
C VAL A 116 9.90 -4.49 -8.02
N ALA A 117 9.17 -4.64 -9.11
CA ALA A 117 9.50 -4.03 -10.39
C ALA A 117 8.96 -2.60 -10.56
N ALA A 118 7.86 -2.25 -9.88
CA ALA A 118 7.27 -0.91 -9.94
C ALA A 118 6.38 -0.64 -8.71
N VAL A 119 6.07 0.64 -8.45
CA VAL A 119 5.21 1.04 -7.31
C VAL A 119 4.17 2.05 -7.78
N ALA A 120 2.90 1.80 -7.47
CA ALA A 120 1.82 2.77 -7.50
C ALA A 120 1.40 3.12 -6.06
N ALA A 121 1.56 4.38 -5.66
CA ALA A 121 1.32 4.85 -4.31
C ALA A 121 0.21 5.91 -4.30
N CYS A 122 -0.97 5.53 -3.79
CA CYS A 122 -2.16 6.36 -3.72
C CYS A 122 -2.32 6.98 -2.33
N ALA A 123 -2.49 8.30 -2.26
CA ALA A 123 -2.61 9.06 -1.01
C ALA A 123 -1.49 8.71 -0.02
N CYS A 124 -0.26 8.66 -0.50
CA CYS A 124 0.92 8.27 0.29
C CYS A 124 1.34 9.40 1.21
N PRO A 125 1.43 9.20 2.55
CA PRO A 125 2.00 10.19 3.43
C PRO A 125 3.52 10.31 3.22
N ALA A 126 4.08 11.51 3.37
CA ALA A 126 5.52 11.71 3.34
C ALA A 126 6.21 11.07 4.56
N GLY A 127 5.47 10.90 5.65
CA GLY A 127 5.90 10.23 6.88
C GLY A 127 4.78 10.22 7.90
N PHE A 128 5.05 9.72 9.09
CA PHE A 128 4.06 9.51 10.14
C PHE A 128 4.33 10.36 11.40
N ALA A 129 4.78 11.60 11.23
CA ALA A 129 5.18 12.45 12.36
C ALA A 129 4.15 12.50 13.52
N PRO A 130 2.83 12.64 13.29
CA PRO A 130 1.85 12.64 14.38
C PRO A 130 1.75 11.31 15.14
N LEU A 131 1.95 10.18 14.45
CA LEU A 131 1.91 8.84 15.05
C LEU A 131 3.24 8.46 15.71
N ALA A 132 4.34 9.08 15.30
CA ALA A 132 5.67 8.89 15.86
C ALA A 132 5.93 9.75 17.11
N ASP A 133 5.00 10.66 17.45
CA ASP A 133 5.11 11.54 18.59
C ASP A 133 4.68 10.83 19.89
N ALA A 134 5.59 10.78 20.88
CA ALA A 134 5.33 10.18 22.18
C ALA A 134 4.18 10.88 22.93
N GLY A 135 3.97 12.18 22.71
CA GLY A 135 2.85 12.93 23.29
C GLY A 135 1.49 12.43 22.83
N ASN A 136 1.40 11.87 21.63
CA ASN A 136 0.18 11.33 21.04
C ASN A 136 -0.03 9.82 21.31
N LEU A 137 0.94 9.14 21.90
CA LEU A 137 0.95 7.68 22.06
C LEU A 137 -0.32 7.14 22.71
N SER A 138 -0.72 7.70 23.86
CA SER A 138 -1.90 7.23 24.61
C SER A 138 -3.19 7.37 23.80
N GLY A 139 -3.35 8.50 23.10
CA GLY A 139 -4.48 8.75 22.21
C GLY A 139 -4.51 7.79 21.02
N SER A 140 -3.38 7.59 20.38
CA SER A 140 -3.22 6.66 19.25
C SER A 140 -3.54 5.22 19.63
N LEU A 141 -3.01 4.73 20.76
CA LEU A 141 -3.29 3.39 21.26
C LEU A 141 -4.77 3.21 21.63
N LYS A 142 -5.38 4.21 22.30
CA LYS A 142 -6.81 4.19 22.60
C LYS A 142 -7.65 4.11 21.33
N TYR A 143 -7.32 4.91 20.34
CA TYR A 143 -8.01 4.91 19.04
C TYR A 143 -7.87 3.57 18.34
N PHE A 144 -6.65 3.04 18.18
CA PHE A 144 -6.42 1.78 17.46
C PHE A 144 -7.03 0.56 18.18
N ARG A 145 -7.14 0.59 19.51
CA ARG A 145 -7.92 -0.40 20.27
C ARG A 145 -9.41 -0.26 20.00
N SER A 146 -9.94 0.97 19.99
CA SER A 146 -11.37 1.21 19.77
C SER A 146 -11.87 0.73 18.40
N ILE A 147 -11.00 0.77 17.38
CA ILE A 147 -11.31 0.28 16.03
C ILE A 147 -10.86 -1.19 15.80
N GLY A 148 -10.34 -1.86 16.84
CA GLY A 148 -10.06 -3.30 16.84
C GLY A 148 -8.81 -3.74 16.08
N ILE A 149 -7.89 -2.83 15.73
CA ILE A 149 -6.63 -3.19 15.06
C ILE A 149 -5.47 -3.43 16.06
N ILE A 150 -5.61 -2.99 17.32
CA ILE A 150 -4.83 -3.45 18.46
C ILE A 150 -5.77 -4.24 19.37
N ARG A 151 -5.56 -5.54 19.49
CA ARG A 151 -6.44 -6.49 20.18
C ARG A 151 -5.88 -6.96 21.52
N ASP A 152 -4.55 -6.95 21.70
CA ASP A 152 -3.87 -7.29 22.95
C ASP A 152 -3.72 -6.02 23.80
N GLU A 153 -4.30 -6.03 25.01
CA GLU A 153 -4.21 -4.91 25.96
C GLU A 153 -2.78 -4.57 26.38
N LYS A 154 -1.88 -5.56 26.32
CA LYS A 154 -0.46 -5.41 26.66
C LYS A 154 0.40 -4.95 25.50
N PHE A 155 -0.17 -4.83 24.28
CA PHE A 155 0.55 -4.33 23.11
C PHE A 155 0.50 -2.79 23.06
N PRO A 156 1.58 -2.12 22.66
CA PRO A 156 2.92 -2.65 22.38
C PRO A 156 3.69 -2.96 23.66
N ARG A 157 4.48 -4.05 23.67
CA ARG A 157 5.34 -4.41 24.83
C ARG A 157 6.43 -3.38 25.08
N ASN A 158 6.91 -2.74 24.02
CA ASN A 158 7.85 -1.63 24.06
C ASN A 158 7.28 -0.47 23.22
N PRO A 159 6.68 0.54 23.87
CA PRO A 159 6.10 1.69 23.17
C PRO A 159 7.10 2.49 22.33
N GLU A 160 8.35 2.63 22.81
CA GLU A 160 9.37 3.38 22.05
C GLU A 160 9.74 2.67 20.73
N ASN A 161 9.89 1.34 20.76
CA ASN A 161 10.13 0.57 19.53
C ASN A 161 8.95 0.67 18.55
N TRP A 162 7.72 0.73 19.05
CA TRP A 162 6.53 0.90 18.21
C TRP A 162 6.48 2.29 17.57
N LEU A 163 6.83 3.35 18.32
CA LEU A 163 6.97 4.71 17.80
C LEU A 163 8.12 4.80 16.79
N GLU A 164 9.24 4.11 17.05
CA GLU A 164 10.39 4.07 16.15
C GLU A 164 10.02 3.45 14.80
N GLY A 165 9.12 2.47 14.76
CA GLY A 165 8.58 1.92 13.52
C GLY A 165 8.00 3.00 12.60
N PHE A 166 7.25 3.97 13.13
CA PHE A 166 6.73 5.10 12.36
C PHE A 166 7.80 6.08 11.88
N ARG A 167 8.92 6.19 12.60
CA ARG A 167 10.05 7.03 12.18
C ARG A 167 10.87 6.36 11.08
N GLN A 168 10.93 5.03 11.10
CA GLN A 168 11.65 4.21 10.11
C GLN A 168 10.88 4.09 8.79
N VAL A 169 9.56 3.85 8.84
CA VAL A 169 8.72 3.80 7.65
C VAL A 169 8.42 5.24 7.20
N SER A 170 9.36 5.82 6.48
CA SER A 170 9.34 7.23 6.09
C SER A 170 9.54 7.38 4.58
N PRO A 171 8.44 7.42 3.78
CA PRO A 171 8.52 7.51 2.33
C PRO A 171 9.41 8.64 1.83
N ILE A 172 9.38 9.81 2.46
CA ILE A 172 10.19 10.95 2.03
C ILE A 172 11.70 10.68 2.10
N LYS A 173 12.15 9.81 3.00
CA LYS A 173 13.56 9.43 3.13
C LYS A 173 13.97 8.33 2.16
N ASP A 174 13.03 7.55 1.69
CA ASP A 174 13.30 6.32 0.94
C ASP A 174 12.98 6.44 -0.56
N ILE A 175 12.01 7.27 -0.96
CA ILE A 175 11.38 7.25 -2.28
C ILE A 175 12.35 7.45 -3.45
N ALA A 176 13.41 8.23 -3.27
CA ALA A 176 14.46 8.44 -4.27
C ALA A 176 15.19 7.13 -4.68
N ARG A 177 15.14 6.10 -3.81
CA ARG A 177 15.80 4.80 -4.01
C ARG A 177 14.95 3.81 -4.81
N ILE A 178 13.71 4.17 -5.18
CA ILE A 178 12.88 3.36 -6.07
C ILE A 178 13.48 3.35 -7.48
N ALA A 179 14.00 4.48 -7.94
CA ALA A 179 14.65 4.58 -9.26
C ALA A 179 15.77 3.52 -9.42
N PRO A 180 15.94 2.99 -10.64
CA PRO A 180 15.29 3.35 -11.90
C PRO A 180 13.94 2.66 -12.17
N ARG A 181 13.30 2.09 -11.16
CA ARG A 181 12.00 1.42 -11.28
C ARG A 181 10.87 2.46 -11.35
N PRO A 182 9.84 2.22 -12.20
CA PRO A 182 8.73 3.16 -12.35
C PRO A 182 7.96 3.40 -11.06
N LEU A 183 7.63 4.68 -10.82
CA LEU A 183 6.83 5.15 -9.69
C LEU A 183 5.65 5.98 -10.18
N LEU A 184 4.44 5.58 -9.78
CA LEU A 184 3.24 6.39 -9.90
C LEU A 184 2.82 6.90 -8.52
N LEU A 185 2.62 8.20 -8.39
CA LEU A 185 1.98 8.84 -7.24
C LEU A 185 0.60 9.34 -7.66
N VAL A 186 -0.46 9.01 -6.91
CA VAL A 186 -1.80 9.53 -7.11
C VAL A 186 -2.27 10.19 -5.83
N GLN A 187 -2.73 11.45 -5.91
CA GLN A 187 -3.10 12.25 -4.75
C GLN A 187 -4.41 13.01 -4.98
N GLY A 188 -5.29 13.01 -3.99
CA GLY A 188 -6.50 13.83 -4.02
C GLY A 188 -6.19 15.29 -3.67
N SER A 189 -6.76 16.26 -4.42
CA SER A 189 -6.51 17.69 -4.15
C SER A 189 -7.23 18.21 -2.91
N ARG A 190 -8.21 17.45 -2.38
CA ARG A 190 -8.95 17.74 -1.14
C ARG A 190 -8.81 16.64 -0.10
N ASP A 191 -7.66 15.95 -0.10
CA ASP A 191 -7.35 14.94 0.92
C ASP A 191 -7.14 15.62 2.28
N ASP A 192 -7.98 15.28 3.24
CA ASP A 192 -8.02 15.82 4.61
C ASP A 192 -7.29 14.93 5.64
N VAL A 193 -6.77 13.77 5.20
CA VAL A 193 -6.02 12.82 6.03
C VAL A 193 -4.52 12.89 5.72
N VAL A 194 -4.17 12.84 4.42
CA VAL A 194 -2.81 13.01 3.93
C VAL A 194 -2.76 14.29 3.10
N ALA A 195 -2.02 15.27 3.59
CA ALA A 195 -1.97 16.58 2.96
C ALA A 195 -1.58 16.48 1.47
N PRO A 196 -2.29 17.16 0.54
CA PRO A 196 -1.94 17.15 -0.89
C PRO A 196 -0.50 17.59 -1.18
N THR A 197 0.10 18.36 -0.27
CA THR A 197 1.50 18.75 -0.32
C THR A 197 2.45 17.57 -0.13
N ASP A 198 2.03 16.50 0.54
CA ASP A 198 2.87 15.31 0.72
C ASP A 198 3.12 14.60 -0.62
N GLY A 199 2.09 14.45 -1.46
CA GLY A 199 2.25 13.92 -2.81
C GLY A 199 3.23 14.73 -3.66
N LYS A 200 3.19 16.07 -3.57
CA LYS A 200 4.12 16.97 -4.26
C LYS A 200 5.56 16.81 -3.74
N ARG A 201 5.75 16.81 -2.42
CA ARG A 201 7.06 16.62 -1.78
C ARG A 201 7.68 15.27 -2.15
N LEU A 202 6.86 14.19 -2.13
CA LEU A 202 7.31 12.87 -2.53
C LEU A 202 7.73 12.84 -4.01
N PHE A 203 6.97 13.52 -4.87
CA PHE A 203 7.32 13.63 -6.28
C PHE A 203 8.61 14.43 -6.49
N GLU A 204 8.83 15.52 -5.78
CA GLU A 204 10.06 16.31 -5.84
C GLU A 204 11.27 15.49 -5.44
N GLU A 205 11.17 14.70 -4.35
CA GLU A 205 12.27 13.87 -3.84
C GLU A 205 12.54 12.62 -4.70
N ALA A 206 11.52 12.05 -5.32
CA ALA A 206 11.65 10.86 -6.17
C ALA A 206 12.52 11.16 -7.41
N ARG A 207 13.19 10.11 -7.94
CA ARG A 207 13.98 10.15 -9.19
C ARG A 207 13.21 9.49 -10.33
N GLU A 208 13.59 9.81 -11.57
CA GLU A 208 12.98 9.21 -12.77
C GLU A 208 13.23 7.67 -12.86
N PRO A 209 12.25 6.93 -13.46
CA PRO A 209 11.00 7.40 -14.03
C PRO A 209 9.90 7.55 -12.97
N LYS A 210 9.25 8.70 -12.91
CA LYS A 210 8.22 9.03 -11.94
C LYS A 210 7.06 9.79 -12.57
N ARG A 211 5.86 9.60 -12.03
CA ARG A 211 4.66 10.35 -12.43
C ARG A 211 3.85 10.74 -11.21
N LEU A 212 3.33 11.97 -11.18
CA LEU A 212 2.35 12.41 -10.18
C LEU A 212 1.05 12.77 -10.88
N VAL A 213 -0.06 12.25 -10.38
CA VAL A 213 -1.41 12.59 -10.80
C VAL A 213 -2.17 13.17 -9.63
N MET A 214 -2.58 14.44 -9.77
CA MET A 214 -3.46 15.10 -8.82
C MET A 214 -4.90 14.95 -9.28
N ILE A 215 -5.74 14.29 -8.47
CA ILE A 215 -7.16 14.12 -8.77
C ILE A 215 -7.94 15.29 -8.17
N GLU A 216 -8.36 16.22 -9.02
CA GLU A 216 -9.03 17.43 -8.59
C GLU A 216 -10.36 17.15 -7.89
N GLY A 217 -10.57 17.74 -6.71
CA GLY A 217 -11.74 17.57 -5.86
C GLY A 217 -11.81 16.27 -5.07
N ALA A 218 -10.92 15.29 -5.34
CA ALA A 218 -10.91 14.02 -4.64
C ALA A 218 -10.36 14.15 -3.22
N GLY A 219 -10.95 13.40 -2.27
CA GLY A 219 -10.49 13.26 -0.89
C GLY A 219 -9.53 12.09 -0.73
N HIS A 220 -9.39 11.60 0.53
CA HIS A 220 -8.43 10.55 0.89
C HIS A 220 -8.73 9.17 0.26
N ARG A 221 -9.99 8.82 0.05
CA ARG A 221 -10.41 7.47 -0.35
C ARG A 221 -10.28 7.23 -1.86
N LEU A 222 -9.07 7.38 -2.40
CA LEU A 222 -8.79 7.28 -3.85
C LEU A 222 -9.20 5.94 -4.46
N ARG A 223 -9.26 4.87 -3.69
CA ARG A 223 -9.76 3.57 -4.16
C ARG A 223 -11.22 3.63 -4.65
N LEU A 224 -12.02 4.55 -4.11
CA LEU A 224 -13.42 4.77 -4.48
C LEU A 224 -13.60 5.85 -5.56
N GLU A 225 -12.53 6.48 -5.98
CA GLU A 225 -12.52 7.52 -7.01
C GLU A 225 -12.19 6.90 -8.37
N GLU A 226 -13.18 6.79 -9.25
CA GLU A 226 -13.02 6.14 -10.57
C GLU A 226 -11.88 6.75 -11.39
N ARG A 227 -11.72 8.09 -11.36
CA ARG A 227 -10.64 8.77 -12.08
C ARG A 227 -9.27 8.36 -11.56
N ALA A 228 -9.12 8.18 -10.25
CA ALA A 228 -7.87 7.72 -9.66
C ALA A 228 -7.56 6.28 -10.06
N MET A 229 -8.57 5.41 -10.05
CA MET A 229 -8.39 4.01 -10.45
C MET A 229 -8.14 3.86 -11.95
N ALA A 230 -8.75 4.70 -12.79
CA ALA A 230 -8.45 4.73 -14.23
C ALA A 230 -6.98 5.10 -14.51
N GLU A 231 -6.41 6.07 -13.77
CA GLU A 231 -4.99 6.42 -13.86
C GLU A 231 -4.08 5.27 -13.41
N VAL A 232 -4.44 4.58 -12.33
CA VAL A 232 -3.69 3.42 -11.83
C VAL A 232 -3.72 2.28 -12.84
N THR A 233 -4.90 1.90 -13.34
CA THR A 233 -5.04 0.76 -14.27
C THR A 233 -4.39 1.06 -15.61
N GLY A 234 -4.56 2.26 -16.15
CA GLY A 234 -3.88 2.68 -17.38
C GLY A 234 -2.35 2.70 -17.25
N TRP A 235 -1.82 3.05 -16.08
CA TRP A 235 -0.39 3.00 -15.82
C TRP A 235 0.12 1.55 -15.68
N LEU A 236 -0.65 0.66 -15.04
CA LEU A 236 -0.33 -0.77 -14.95
C LEU A 236 -0.26 -1.40 -16.34
N ASP A 237 -1.24 -1.13 -17.21
CA ASP A 237 -1.28 -1.63 -18.59
C ASP A 237 -0.08 -1.13 -19.41
N ALA A 238 0.25 0.17 -19.30
CA ALA A 238 1.41 0.74 -19.97
C ALA A 238 2.73 0.13 -19.49
N PHE A 239 2.86 -0.11 -18.18
CA PHE A 239 4.03 -0.76 -17.59
C PHE A 239 4.21 -2.17 -18.13
N THR A 240 3.15 -2.97 -18.17
CA THR A 240 3.26 -4.37 -18.65
C THR A 240 3.47 -4.48 -20.16
N SER A 241 3.00 -3.51 -20.94
CA SER A 241 3.19 -3.46 -22.38
C SER A 241 4.61 -3.07 -22.80
N SER A 242 5.45 -2.62 -21.86
CA SER A 242 6.86 -2.25 -22.11
C SER A 242 7.84 -3.44 -22.04
N PHE A 243 7.36 -4.65 -21.80
CA PHE A 243 8.09 -5.92 -21.76
C PHE A 243 7.64 -6.82 -22.89
#